data_0bab343df67289804bda232796969878
#
_entry.id   0bab343df67289804bda232796969878
#
_cell.length_a   1.000
_cell.length_b   1.000
_cell.length_c   1.000
_cell.angle_alpha   90.00
_cell.angle_beta   90.00
_cell.angle_gamma   90.00
#
_symmetry.space_group_name_H-M   'P 1'
#
loop_
_entity.id
_entity.type
_entity.pdbx_description
1 polymer ?
#
loop_
_entity_poly.entity_id
_entity_poly.type
_entity_poly.pdbx_seq_one_letter_code
_entity_poly.pdbx_strand_id
1 'polypeptide(L)'
;MALAPDRAAIKALEDALASVLFAAESNPPQVVVRRIREGLAAHADAVEAARSSTDPIRMPRATFDPADPKAIGRMVSIALLAQPLVPLTDVQPAYGSGVYALYYQGNHPLYGGISGSETPIYVGKADPANDDASTTREQGAKLTARLLEHAGTIGTAEGYSDKLAPHLSALRLADFSCRRLVCATNAQLVAEKHLIRTFWPIWNSETKACWGMSKHGDAATTRANKRSPWDVVHPGRLWALDERLVDSLTPAEIARRIDATLQRVPARRDHAALLEEMLAGFRQDDGVAVVPDIAPVGENVAGPEPDEAGVVDEE
;
A
#
# COMPACT_ATOMS: atom_id res chain seq x y z
N MET A 1 -30.56 51.18 13.05
CA MET A 1 -29.10 51.13 13.28
C MET A 1 -28.58 49.87 12.60
N ALA A 2 -27.66 49.96 11.65
CA ALA A 2 -27.14 48.78 10.97
C ALA A 2 -26.29 47.92 11.95
N LEU A 3 -26.41 46.61 11.85
CA LEU A 3 -25.60 45.67 12.64
C LEU A 3 -24.14 45.85 12.28
N ALA A 4 -23.22 45.64 13.24
CA ALA A 4 -21.79 45.55 12.96
C ALA A 4 -21.54 44.41 11.97
N PRO A 5 -20.49 44.47 11.08
CA PRO A 5 -20.28 43.53 9.98
C PRO A 5 -20.18 42.06 10.46
N ASP A 6 -19.56 41.81 11.60
CA ASP A 6 -19.43 40.51 12.24
C ASP A 6 -20.80 39.95 12.66
N ARG A 7 -21.62 40.75 13.29
CA ARG A 7 -22.98 40.35 13.70
C ARG A 7 -23.90 40.14 12.51
N ALA A 8 -23.71 40.91 11.44
CA ALA A 8 -24.46 40.72 10.20
C ALA A 8 -24.11 39.39 9.53
N ALA A 9 -22.85 39.03 9.51
CA ALA A 9 -22.37 37.74 8.94
C ALA A 9 -22.88 36.54 9.75
N ILE A 10 -22.79 36.59 11.09
CA ILE A 10 -23.32 35.54 11.97
C ILE A 10 -24.85 35.37 11.78
N LYS A 11 -25.59 36.50 11.72
CA LYS A 11 -27.02 36.43 11.49
C LYS A 11 -27.37 35.84 10.13
N ALA A 12 -26.62 36.15 9.09
CA ALA A 12 -26.84 35.56 7.77
C ALA A 12 -26.65 34.03 7.75
N LEU A 13 -25.64 33.54 8.50
CA LEU A 13 -25.42 32.09 8.66
C LEU A 13 -26.56 31.43 9.44
N GLU A 14 -27.04 32.06 10.52
CA GLU A 14 -28.19 31.57 11.30
C GLU A 14 -29.45 31.51 10.44
N ASP A 15 -29.76 32.55 9.67
CA ASP A 15 -30.91 32.60 8.78
C ASP A 15 -30.84 31.53 7.66
N ALA A 16 -29.65 31.30 7.12
CA ALA A 16 -29.40 30.23 6.14
C ALA A 16 -29.62 28.83 6.73
N LEU A 17 -29.10 28.55 7.92
CA LEU A 17 -29.30 27.30 8.64
C LEU A 17 -30.81 27.09 8.97
N ALA A 18 -31.51 28.09 9.45
CA ALA A 18 -32.94 28.03 9.72
C ALA A 18 -33.76 27.69 8.46
N SER A 19 -33.36 28.25 7.30
CA SER A 19 -34.03 27.98 6.02
C SER A 19 -33.80 26.50 5.58
N VAL A 20 -32.63 25.96 5.78
CA VAL A 20 -32.30 24.54 5.48
C VAL A 20 -33.06 23.60 6.40
N LEU A 21 -33.14 23.90 7.71
CA LEU A 21 -33.90 23.11 8.67
C LEU A 21 -35.41 23.13 8.35
N PHE A 22 -35.99 24.28 8.04
CA PHE A 22 -37.37 24.40 7.61
C PHE A 22 -37.66 23.56 6.35
N ALA A 23 -36.74 23.59 5.36
CA ALA A 23 -36.89 22.76 4.18
C ALA A 23 -36.83 21.26 4.49
N ALA A 24 -36.01 20.85 5.48
CA ALA A 24 -35.93 19.46 5.93
C ALA A 24 -37.19 18.99 6.70
N GLU A 25 -37.80 19.87 7.49
CA GLU A 25 -39.01 19.58 8.30
C GLU A 25 -40.28 19.49 7.44
N SER A 26 -40.27 20.04 6.23
CA SER A 26 -41.45 20.05 5.34
C SER A 26 -41.77 18.70 4.66
N ASN A 27 -41.16 17.59 5.13
CA ASN A 27 -41.28 16.24 4.58
C ASN A 27 -40.95 16.15 3.08
N PRO A 28 -39.75 16.61 2.67
CA PRO A 28 -39.39 16.68 1.28
C PRO A 28 -39.11 15.29 0.67
N PRO A 29 -39.13 15.14 -0.66
CA PRO A 29 -38.75 13.92 -1.34
C PRO A 29 -37.33 13.51 -0.97
N GLN A 30 -37.03 12.19 -1.02
CA GLN A 30 -35.74 11.61 -0.66
C GLN A 30 -34.53 12.25 -1.40
N VAL A 31 -34.75 12.66 -2.66
CA VAL A 31 -33.70 13.35 -3.44
C VAL A 31 -33.33 14.70 -2.82
N VAL A 32 -34.31 15.42 -2.30
CA VAL A 32 -34.09 16.70 -1.62
C VAL A 32 -33.41 16.50 -0.28
N VAL A 33 -33.83 15.48 0.50
CA VAL A 33 -33.18 15.10 1.76
C VAL A 33 -31.70 14.78 1.53
N ARG A 34 -31.41 13.99 0.50
CA ARG A 34 -30.01 13.65 0.14
C ARG A 34 -29.21 14.91 -0.19
N ARG A 35 -29.74 15.79 -1.02
CA ARG A 35 -29.08 17.03 -1.42
C ARG A 35 -28.82 17.96 -0.23
N ILE A 36 -29.80 18.08 0.72
CA ILE A 36 -29.61 18.83 1.96
C ILE A 36 -28.48 18.24 2.79
N ARG A 37 -28.44 16.91 2.97
CA ARG A 37 -27.37 16.22 3.74
C ARG A 37 -26.00 16.39 3.13
N GLU A 38 -25.88 16.25 1.81
CA GLU A 38 -24.63 16.44 1.07
C GLU A 38 -24.15 17.91 1.19
N GLY A 39 -25.07 18.87 1.06
CA GLY A 39 -24.76 20.29 1.25
C GLY A 39 -24.30 20.62 2.67
N LEU A 40 -24.99 20.12 3.68
CA LEU A 40 -24.60 20.33 5.08
C LEU A 40 -23.22 19.71 5.36
N ALA A 41 -22.95 18.49 4.85
CA ALA A 41 -21.65 17.86 5.01
C ALA A 41 -20.53 18.67 4.32
N ALA A 42 -20.78 19.17 3.10
CA ALA A 42 -19.79 19.98 2.37
C ALA A 42 -19.44 21.30 3.09
N HIS A 43 -20.39 21.87 3.86
CA HIS A 43 -20.16 23.13 4.59
C HIS A 43 -19.68 22.93 6.03
N ALA A 44 -19.85 21.74 6.63
CA ALA A 44 -19.42 21.47 8.00
C ALA A 44 -17.91 21.69 8.19
N ASP A 45 -17.09 21.18 7.26
CA ASP A 45 -15.64 21.34 7.29
C ASP A 45 -15.23 22.82 7.12
N ALA A 46 -15.95 23.57 6.27
CA ALA A 46 -15.66 25.00 6.06
C ALA A 46 -15.99 25.83 7.30
N VAL A 47 -17.10 25.52 7.98
CA VAL A 47 -17.48 26.16 9.25
C VAL A 47 -16.44 25.85 10.34
N GLU A 48 -15.98 24.63 10.45
CA GLU A 48 -14.95 24.23 11.41
C GLU A 48 -13.60 24.89 11.10
N ALA A 49 -13.22 24.97 9.82
CA ALA A 49 -12.04 25.69 9.40
C ALA A 49 -12.12 27.20 9.75
N ALA A 50 -13.27 27.83 9.52
CA ALA A 50 -13.50 29.22 9.90
C ALA A 50 -13.42 29.42 11.42
N ARG A 51 -14.02 28.52 12.20
CA ARG A 51 -13.92 28.49 13.66
C ARG A 51 -12.48 28.43 14.13
N SER A 52 -11.72 27.49 13.57
CA SER A 52 -10.32 27.27 13.92
C SER A 52 -9.43 28.46 13.51
N SER A 53 -9.75 29.17 12.39
CA SER A 53 -8.99 30.33 11.96
C SER A 53 -9.17 31.56 12.87
N THR A 54 -10.28 31.60 13.61
CA THR A 54 -10.56 32.68 14.58
C THR A 54 -10.07 32.37 15.99
N ASP A 55 -9.61 31.13 16.25
CA ASP A 55 -9.04 30.73 17.52
C ASP A 55 -7.60 31.29 17.64
N PRO A 56 -7.26 32.04 18.70
CA PRO A 56 -5.90 32.51 18.92
C PRO A 56 -4.93 31.38 19.25
N ILE A 57 -5.45 30.20 19.64
CA ILE A 57 -4.67 29.00 19.97
C ILE A 57 -4.65 28.09 18.74
N ARG A 58 -3.45 27.80 18.24
CA ARG A 58 -3.29 26.91 17.09
C ARG A 58 -3.66 25.49 17.45
N MET A 59 -4.53 24.90 16.63
CA MET A 59 -4.83 23.47 16.70
C MET A 59 -3.83 22.68 15.85
N PRO A 60 -3.16 21.64 16.39
CA PRO A 60 -2.34 20.76 15.58
C PRO A 60 -3.23 20.04 14.55
N ARG A 61 -2.72 19.82 13.33
CA ARG A 61 -3.46 19.13 12.26
C ARG A 61 -3.80 17.68 12.59
N ALA A 62 -2.99 17.04 13.44
CA ALA A 62 -3.21 15.66 13.88
C ALA A 62 -2.62 15.46 15.28
N THR A 63 -3.26 14.60 16.06
CA THR A 63 -2.72 14.09 17.32
C THR A 63 -1.93 12.83 17.04
N PHE A 64 -0.75 12.69 17.62
CA PHE A 64 0.00 11.44 17.53
C PHE A 64 -0.65 10.38 18.42
N ASP A 65 -1.12 9.31 17.79
CA ASP A 65 -1.59 8.11 18.49
C ASP A 65 -0.61 6.96 18.22
N PRO A 66 0.15 6.49 19.25
CA PRO A 66 1.07 5.38 19.10
C PRO A 66 0.35 4.06 18.77
N ALA A 67 -0.95 3.94 19.02
CA ALA A 67 -1.77 2.77 18.69
C ALA A 67 -2.35 2.83 17.26
N ASP A 68 -2.22 3.96 16.56
CA ASP A 68 -2.65 4.04 15.16
C ASP A 68 -1.86 3.00 14.32
N PRO A 69 -2.55 2.11 13.58
CA PRO A 69 -1.92 1.15 12.70
C PRO A 69 -0.91 1.75 11.73
N LYS A 70 -1.09 2.99 11.28
CA LYS A 70 -0.12 3.68 10.42
C LYS A 70 1.15 4.05 11.19
N ALA A 71 1.03 4.50 12.44
CA ALA A 71 2.17 4.79 13.31
C ALA A 71 2.94 3.51 13.61
N ILE A 72 2.26 2.43 14.01
CA ILE A 72 2.87 1.12 14.24
C ILE A 72 3.59 0.63 12.98
N GLY A 73 2.92 0.64 11.83
CA GLY A 73 3.50 0.18 10.56
C GLY A 73 4.78 0.94 10.22
N ARG A 74 4.80 2.26 10.42
CA ARG A 74 5.97 3.11 10.17
C ARG A 74 7.10 2.82 11.15
N MET A 75 6.81 2.71 12.45
CA MET A 75 7.81 2.36 13.47
C MET A 75 8.49 1.03 13.17
N VAL A 76 7.71 -0.01 12.85
CA VAL A 76 8.26 -1.33 12.52
C VAL A 76 9.05 -1.30 11.20
N SER A 77 8.63 -0.48 10.24
CA SER A 77 9.39 -0.30 8.98
C SER A 77 10.75 0.34 9.22
N ILE A 78 10.83 1.39 10.03
CA ILE A 78 12.11 2.01 10.43
C ILE A 78 12.99 0.99 11.16
N ALA A 79 12.42 0.24 12.09
CA ALA A 79 13.15 -0.78 12.84
C ALA A 79 13.68 -1.90 11.92
N LEU A 80 12.93 -2.30 10.87
CA LEU A 80 13.40 -3.26 9.87
C LEU A 80 14.53 -2.67 9.02
N LEU A 81 14.42 -1.43 8.57
CA LEU A 81 15.46 -0.77 7.77
C LEU A 81 16.76 -0.58 8.56
N ALA A 82 16.67 -0.41 9.87
CA ALA A 82 17.84 -0.33 10.76
C ALA A 82 18.55 -1.69 10.96
N GLN A 83 17.94 -2.82 10.53
CA GLN A 83 18.59 -4.12 10.65
C GLN A 83 19.73 -4.27 9.61
N PRO A 84 20.78 -5.05 9.93
CA PRO A 84 21.84 -5.31 8.98
C PRO A 84 21.32 -6.05 7.75
N LEU A 85 21.87 -5.72 6.59
CA LEU A 85 21.66 -6.46 5.36
C LEU A 85 22.51 -7.72 5.39
N VAL A 86 21.88 -8.89 5.36
CA VAL A 86 22.54 -10.20 5.46
C VAL A 86 22.36 -10.96 4.14
N PRO A 87 23.42 -11.54 3.55
CA PRO A 87 23.23 -12.42 2.39
C PRO A 87 22.22 -13.53 2.68
N LEU A 88 21.35 -13.82 1.72
CA LEU A 88 20.29 -14.81 1.91
C LEU A 88 20.87 -16.22 2.13
N THR A 89 22.07 -16.47 1.64
CA THR A 89 22.88 -17.70 1.88
C THR A 89 23.35 -17.85 3.33
N ASP A 90 23.45 -16.73 4.08
CA ASP A 90 24.11 -16.70 5.38
C ASP A 90 23.12 -16.53 6.55
N VAL A 91 21.83 -16.71 6.27
CA VAL A 91 20.77 -16.58 7.27
C VAL A 91 20.94 -17.63 8.37
N GLN A 92 21.30 -17.19 9.56
CA GLN A 92 21.42 -18.06 10.73
C GLN A 92 20.06 -18.36 11.34
N PRO A 93 19.82 -19.63 11.79
CA PRO A 93 18.60 -20.00 12.48
C PRO A 93 18.39 -19.18 13.75
N ALA A 94 17.16 -18.69 13.94
CA ALA A 94 16.73 -17.95 15.12
C ALA A 94 15.24 -18.17 15.37
N TYR A 95 14.84 -18.12 16.65
CA TYR A 95 13.43 -18.05 17.02
C TYR A 95 12.84 -16.67 16.71
N GLY A 96 11.54 -16.66 16.43
CA GLY A 96 10.75 -15.47 16.27
C GLY A 96 9.92 -15.48 14.99
N SER A 97 8.85 -14.69 15.04
CA SER A 97 8.00 -14.29 13.93
C SER A 97 8.16 -12.79 13.69
N GLY A 98 7.69 -12.27 12.56
CA GLY A 98 7.83 -10.85 12.28
C GLY A 98 7.82 -10.53 10.79
N VAL A 99 8.56 -9.51 10.38
CA VAL A 99 8.65 -9.03 9.01
C VAL A 99 10.06 -9.20 8.45
N TYR A 100 10.13 -9.32 7.13
CA TYR A 100 11.39 -9.39 6.40
C TYR A 100 11.25 -8.75 5.01
N ALA A 101 12.38 -8.37 4.46
CA ALA A 101 12.48 -7.83 3.12
C ALA A 101 13.65 -8.48 2.39
N LEU A 102 13.47 -8.82 1.11
CA LEU A 102 14.53 -9.33 0.24
C LEU A 102 15.00 -8.20 -0.66
N TYR A 103 16.31 -8.12 -0.87
CA TYR A 103 16.98 -7.12 -1.69
C TYR A 103 17.76 -7.81 -2.78
N TYR A 104 17.82 -7.20 -3.96
CA TYR A 104 18.55 -7.72 -5.11
C TYR A 104 19.81 -6.90 -5.38
N GLN A 105 20.92 -7.58 -5.64
CA GLN A 105 22.25 -6.96 -5.84
C GLN A 105 22.97 -7.47 -7.10
N GLY A 106 22.28 -8.26 -7.94
CA GLY A 106 22.87 -8.87 -9.13
C GLY A 106 22.67 -8.04 -10.40
N ASN A 107 22.91 -8.68 -11.53
CA ASN A 107 22.87 -8.07 -12.86
C ASN A 107 21.76 -8.64 -13.77
N HIS A 108 20.74 -9.29 -13.22
CA HIS A 108 19.64 -9.83 -14.01
C HIS A 108 18.92 -8.69 -14.77
N PRO A 109 18.70 -8.83 -16.10
CA PRO A 109 18.14 -7.73 -16.93
C PRO A 109 16.85 -7.12 -16.42
N LEU A 110 15.95 -7.96 -15.87
CA LEU A 110 14.64 -7.48 -15.34
C LEU A 110 14.78 -6.64 -14.06
N TYR A 111 15.88 -6.75 -13.31
CA TYR A 111 16.02 -6.18 -11.98
C TYR A 111 17.14 -5.15 -11.84
N GLY A 112 17.78 -4.79 -12.94
CA GLY A 112 18.86 -3.78 -12.92
C GLY A 112 18.44 -2.44 -12.30
N GLY A 113 17.19 -2.05 -12.48
CA GLY A 113 16.64 -0.81 -11.92
C GLY A 113 16.65 -0.73 -10.40
N ILE A 114 16.53 -1.87 -9.70
CA ILE A 114 16.55 -1.94 -8.22
C ILE A 114 17.82 -2.54 -7.65
N SER A 115 18.70 -3.05 -8.50
CA SER A 115 19.94 -3.69 -8.03
C SER A 115 20.79 -2.75 -7.19
N GLY A 116 21.25 -3.22 -6.03
CA GLY A 116 22.06 -2.47 -5.10
C GLY A 116 21.37 -1.28 -4.44
N SER A 117 20.01 -1.26 -4.43
CA SER A 117 19.23 -0.21 -3.80
C SER A 117 18.66 -0.63 -2.45
N GLU A 118 18.15 0.36 -1.70
CA GLU A 118 17.39 0.16 -0.46
C GLU A 118 15.92 -0.24 -0.71
N THR A 119 15.50 -0.35 -1.98
CA THR A 119 14.17 -0.80 -2.35
C THR A 119 14.14 -2.33 -2.37
N PRO A 120 13.33 -2.99 -1.52
CA PRO A 120 13.21 -4.44 -1.54
C PRO A 120 12.53 -4.93 -2.81
N ILE A 121 12.99 -6.06 -3.33
CA ILE A 121 12.31 -6.76 -4.43
C ILE A 121 11.07 -7.52 -3.94
N TYR A 122 11.08 -7.92 -2.66
CA TYR A 122 9.99 -8.63 -1.98
C TYR A 122 9.91 -8.23 -0.51
N VAL A 123 8.70 -8.09 0.00
CA VAL A 123 8.40 -7.91 1.43
C VAL A 123 7.45 -9.01 1.86
N GLY A 124 7.67 -9.57 3.04
CA GLY A 124 6.81 -10.58 3.60
C GLY A 124 6.79 -10.58 5.13
N LYS A 125 5.89 -11.37 5.65
CA LYS A 125 5.79 -11.66 7.08
C LYS A 125 5.90 -13.15 7.37
N ALA A 126 6.22 -13.46 8.60
CA ALA A 126 6.09 -14.80 9.15
C ALA A 126 5.17 -14.71 10.37
N ASP A 127 4.05 -15.42 10.32
CA ASP A 127 3.13 -15.50 11.45
C ASP A 127 3.70 -16.44 12.53
N PRO A 128 3.42 -16.20 13.81
CA PRO A 128 3.87 -17.06 14.89
C PRO A 128 3.30 -18.48 14.76
N ALA A 129 3.95 -19.44 15.41
CA ALA A 129 3.47 -20.82 15.45
C ALA A 129 2.17 -20.95 16.25
N ASN A 130 1.96 -20.04 17.20
CA ASN A 130 0.79 -19.93 18.05
C ASN A 130 0.38 -18.44 18.13
N ASP A 131 -0.89 -18.15 17.94
CA ASP A 131 -1.43 -16.79 17.96
C ASP A 131 -1.34 -16.11 19.33
N ASP A 132 -1.25 -16.92 20.40
CA ASP A 132 -1.08 -16.47 21.79
C ASP A 132 0.39 -16.45 22.25
N ALA A 133 1.34 -16.62 21.32
CA ALA A 133 2.77 -16.67 21.67
C ALA A 133 3.22 -15.37 22.35
N SER A 134 3.73 -15.51 23.56
CA SER A 134 4.25 -14.40 24.38
C SER A 134 5.77 -14.26 24.32
N THR A 135 6.46 -15.31 23.89
CA THR A 135 7.92 -15.36 23.76
C THR A 135 8.34 -15.71 22.34
N THR A 136 9.56 -15.32 21.96
CA THR A 136 10.12 -15.67 20.64
C THR A 136 10.24 -17.18 20.44
N ARG A 137 10.45 -17.95 21.50
CA ARG A 137 10.50 -19.41 21.44
C ARG A 137 9.13 -19.99 21.10
N GLU A 138 8.05 -19.49 21.68
CA GLU A 138 6.67 -19.89 21.37
C GLU A 138 6.25 -19.48 19.98
N GLN A 139 6.76 -18.33 19.47
CA GLN A 139 6.59 -17.93 18.08
C GLN A 139 7.20 -18.94 17.09
N GLY A 140 8.16 -19.78 17.55
CA GLY A 140 8.90 -20.72 16.70
C GLY A 140 9.93 -20.03 15.80
N ALA A 141 10.64 -20.82 14.98
CA ALA A 141 11.65 -20.28 14.05
C ALA A 141 11.01 -19.83 12.70
N LYS A 142 9.90 -19.13 12.75
CA LYS A 142 9.05 -18.85 11.58
C LYS A 142 9.69 -17.91 10.57
N LEU A 143 10.37 -16.84 11.02
CA LEU A 143 11.11 -15.94 10.11
C LEU A 143 12.23 -16.67 9.39
N THR A 144 13.01 -17.48 10.13
CA THR A 144 14.07 -18.30 9.52
C THR A 144 13.50 -19.25 8.48
N ALA A 145 12.43 -19.98 8.83
CA ALA A 145 11.80 -20.94 7.91
C ALA A 145 11.35 -20.25 6.61
N ARG A 146 10.69 -19.08 6.69
CA ARG A 146 10.26 -18.33 5.50
C ARG A 146 11.43 -17.85 4.64
N LEU A 147 12.51 -17.37 5.23
CA LEU A 147 13.70 -16.94 4.48
C LEU A 147 14.37 -18.14 3.77
N LEU A 148 14.47 -19.30 4.46
CA LEU A 148 15.00 -20.51 3.86
C LEU A 148 14.10 -21.07 2.75
N GLU A 149 12.78 -20.97 2.87
CA GLU A 149 11.84 -21.30 1.79
C GLU A 149 12.09 -20.44 0.53
N HIS A 150 12.32 -19.13 0.71
CA HIS A 150 12.65 -18.25 -0.40
C HIS A 150 14.02 -18.56 -1.01
N ALA A 151 15.01 -18.80 -0.16
CA ALA A 151 16.33 -19.24 -0.62
C ALA A 151 16.23 -20.54 -1.42
N GLY A 152 15.47 -21.52 -0.96
CA GLY A 152 15.22 -22.77 -1.67
C GLY A 152 14.49 -22.56 -3.00
N THR A 153 13.51 -21.65 -3.04
CA THR A 153 12.77 -21.32 -4.28
C THR A 153 13.70 -20.67 -5.31
N ILE A 154 14.51 -19.70 -4.89
CA ILE A 154 15.49 -19.03 -5.77
C ILE A 154 16.57 -20.03 -6.21
N GLY A 155 17.10 -20.85 -5.28
CA GLY A 155 18.07 -21.90 -5.59
C GLY A 155 17.53 -22.94 -6.56
N THR A 156 16.23 -23.27 -6.52
CA THR A 156 15.59 -24.15 -7.49
C THR A 156 15.58 -23.53 -8.89
N ALA A 157 15.29 -22.23 -9.01
CA ALA A 157 15.37 -21.53 -10.29
C ALA A 157 16.83 -21.41 -10.78
N GLU A 158 17.80 -21.15 -9.89
CA GLU A 158 19.23 -21.17 -10.20
C GLU A 158 19.67 -22.52 -10.75
N GLY A 159 19.27 -23.63 -10.10
CA GLY A 159 19.57 -24.99 -10.54
C GLY A 159 18.95 -25.38 -11.89
N TYR A 160 18.02 -24.57 -12.41
CA TYR A 160 17.41 -24.76 -13.72
C TYR A 160 18.11 -23.93 -14.84
N SER A 161 19.15 -23.18 -14.51
CA SER A 161 19.83 -22.22 -15.38
C SER A 161 20.27 -22.79 -16.73
N ASP A 162 20.81 -24.03 -16.75
CA ASP A 162 21.28 -24.70 -17.95
C ASP A 162 20.16 -25.12 -18.91
N LYS A 163 18.91 -25.06 -18.48
CA LYS A 163 17.72 -25.46 -19.24
C LYS A 163 16.84 -24.26 -19.62
N LEU A 164 17.31 -23.05 -19.36
CA LEU A 164 16.56 -21.85 -19.68
C LEU A 164 16.43 -21.65 -21.19
N ALA A 165 15.27 -21.16 -21.60
CA ALA A 165 15.11 -20.67 -22.95
C ALA A 165 16.06 -19.48 -23.23
N PRO A 166 16.56 -19.30 -24.49
CA PRO A 166 17.60 -18.30 -24.80
C PRO A 166 17.22 -16.84 -24.46
N HIS A 167 15.93 -16.54 -24.32
CA HIS A 167 15.44 -15.21 -23.99
C HIS A 167 15.27 -14.97 -22.48
N LEU A 168 15.51 -15.98 -21.64
CA LEU A 168 15.46 -15.88 -20.19
C LEU A 168 16.86 -15.78 -19.60
N SER A 169 16.96 -15.14 -18.46
CA SER A 169 18.21 -15.01 -17.69
C SER A 169 18.11 -15.76 -16.38
N ALA A 170 19.24 -16.32 -15.95
CA ALA A 170 19.33 -17.08 -14.70
C ALA A 170 19.28 -16.15 -13.49
N LEU A 171 18.59 -16.60 -12.43
CA LEU A 171 18.75 -16.06 -11.09
C LEU A 171 19.97 -16.71 -10.43
N ARG A 172 20.57 -15.99 -9.49
CA ARG A 172 21.63 -16.51 -8.62
C ARG A 172 21.26 -16.20 -7.17
N LEU A 173 21.25 -17.21 -6.32
CA LEU A 173 20.91 -17.04 -4.89
C LEU A 173 21.88 -16.06 -4.20
N ALA A 174 23.15 -16.07 -4.60
CA ALA A 174 24.17 -15.16 -4.08
C ALA A 174 23.89 -13.66 -4.35
N ASP A 175 23.00 -13.35 -5.31
CA ASP A 175 22.61 -11.98 -5.64
C ASP A 175 21.54 -11.42 -4.69
N PHE A 176 21.12 -12.19 -3.69
CA PHE A 176 20.05 -11.78 -2.77
C PHE A 176 20.54 -11.60 -1.34
N SER A 177 20.06 -10.54 -0.72
CA SER A 177 20.23 -10.28 0.71
C SER A 177 18.88 -10.03 1.37
N CYS A 178 18.83 -10.09 2.69
CA CYS A 178 17.62 -9.83 3.43
C CYS A 178 17.87 -8.95 4.66
N ARG A 179 16.81 -8.22 5.07
CA ARG A 179 16.65 -7.71 6.44
C ARG A 179 15.51 -8.46 7.10
N ARG A 180 15.64 -8.75 8.38
CA ARG A 180 14.58 -9.38 9.17
C ARG A 180 14.44 -8.71 10.53
N LEU A 181 13.20 -8.61 11.01
CA LEU A 181 12.88 -8.06 12.31
C LEU A 181 11.91 -8.98 13.02
N VAL A 182 12.30 -9.49 14.18
CA VAL A 182 11.39 -10.21 15.07
C VAL A 182 10.45 -9.20 15.71
N CYS A 183 9.15 -9.42 15.60
CA CYS A 183 8.11 -8.54 16.14
C CYS A 183 7.36 -9.22 17.29
N ALA A 184 6.76 -8.44 18.17
CA ALA A 184 5.71 -8.93 19.03
C ALA A 184 4.55 -9.47 18.19
N THR A 185 3.82 -10.45 18.71
CA THR A 185 2.71 -11.10 18.02
C THR A 185 1.73 -10.05 17.48
N ASN A 186 1.32 -10.23 16.23
CA ASN A 186 0.42 -9.37 15.43
C ASN A 186 0.99 -8.04 14.91
N ALA A 187 2.12 -7.53 15.38
CA ALA A 187 2.72 -6.31 14.82
C ALA A 187 3.17 -6.48 13.36
N GLN A 188 3.54 -7.70 12.95
CA GLN A 188 3.96 -8.02 11.59
C GLN A 188 2.87 -7.77 10.53
N LEU A 189 1.59 -7.89 10.89
CA LEU A 189 0.47 -7.71 9.97
C LEU A 189 0.38 -6.28 9.44
N VAL A 190 0.55 -5.31 10.32
CA VAL A 190 0.46 -3.89 9.98
C VAL A 190 1.72 -3.44 9.26
N ALA A 191 2.88 -3.93 9.71
CA ALA A 191 4.17 -3.61 9.14
C ALA A 191 4.32 -4.08 7.69
N GLU A 192 3.94 -5.33 7.39
CA GLU A 192 3.98 -5.85 6.02
C GLU A 192 3.18 -4.97 5.06
N LYS A 193 1.93 -4.64 5.42
CA LYS A 193 1.07 -3.76 4.61
C LYS A 193 1.67 -2.38 4.40
N HIS A 194 2.29 -1.82 5.43
CA HIS A 194 2.94 -0.52 5.34
C HIS A 194 4.14 -0.56 4.40
N LEU A 195 5.03 -1.55 4.58
CA LEU A 195 6.21 -1.74 3.75
C LEU A 195 5.85 -1.97 2.27
N ILE A 196 4.85 -2.81 1.98
CA ILE A 196 4.40 -3.04 0.60
C ILE A 196 3.89 -1.74 -0.04
N ARG A 197 3.12 -0.92 0.70
CA ARG A 197 2.63 0.38 0.19
C ARG A 197 3.73 1.40 -0.02
N THR A 198 4.76 1.38 0.82
CA THR A 198 5.88 2.32 0.77
C THR A 198 6.83 2.00 -0.38
N PHE A 199 7.19 0.73 -0.57
CA PHE A 199 8.22 0.31 -1.52
C PHE A 199 7.67 -0.23 -2.83
N TRP A 200 6.42 -0.69 -2.84
CA TRP A 200 5.78 -1.29 -4.00
C TRP A 200 6.64 -2.39 -4.64
N PRO A 201 7.00 -3.46 -3.89
CA PRO A 201 8.01 -4.43 -4.30
C PRO A 201 7.56 -5.25 -5.52
N ILE A 202 8.45 -5.49 -6.46
CA ILE A 202 8.15 -6.10 -7.76
C ILE A 202 7.55 -7.51 -7.63
N TRP A 203 7.98 -8.28 -6.64
CA TRP A 203 7.57 -9.68 -6.46
C TRP A 203 6.33 -9.86 -5.59
N ASN A 204 5.81 -8.79 -4.99
CA ASN A 204 4.56 -8.84 -4.25
C ASN A 204 3.34 -8.83 -5.19
N SER A 205 2.27 -9.50 -4.78
CA SER A 205 1.04 -9.63 -5.58
C SER A 205 0.32 -8.31 -5.82
N GLU A 206 0.49 -7.36 -4.92
CA GLU A 206 -0.11 -6.02 -4.96
C GLU A 206 0.37 -5.21 -6.16
N THR A 207 1.61 -5.43 -6.59
CA THR A 207 2.19 -4.71 -7.74
C THR A 207 1.69 -5.22 -9.08
N LYS A 208 1.23 -6.46 -9.14
CA LYS A 208 0.83 -7.14 -10.40
C LYS A 208 1.96 -7.21 -11.45
N ALA A 209 3.22 -7.04 -11.04
CA ALA A 209 4.38 -7.08 -11.93
C ALA A 209 4.91 -8.50 -12.11
N CYS A 210 5.61 -9.05 -11.11
CA CYS A 210 6.24 -10.37 -11.18
C CYS A 210 5.96 -11.18 -9.90
N TRP A 211 4.70 -11.40 -9.59
CA TRP A 211 4.24 -12.09 -8.38
C TRP A 211 4.30 -13.61 -8.50
N GLY A 212 4.26 -14.31 -7.38
CA GLY A 212 4.07 -15.76 -7.30
C GLY A 212 5.23 -16.53 -6.69
N MET A 213 6.33 -15.89 -6.31
CA MET A 213 7.47 -16.55 -5.67
C MET A 213 7.08 -17.28 -4.38
N SER A 214 6.29 -16.65 -3.50
CA SER A 214 5.91 -17.21 -2.20
C SER A 214 4.80 -18.26 -2.24
N LYS A 215 4.23 -18.52 -3.41
CA LYS A 215 3.12 -19.47 -3.53
C LYS A 215 3.64 -20.87 -3.81
N HIS A 216 3.67 -21.69 -2.76
CA HIS A 216 3.82 -23.13 -2.92
C HIS A 216 2.54 -23.68 -3.53
N GLY A 217 2.67 -24.24 -4.75
CA GLY A 217 1.67 -25.16 -5.28
C GLY A 217 0.21 -24.83 -4.94
N ASP A 218 -0.24 -23.56 -5.15
CA ASP A 218 -1.68 -23.31 -5.06
C ASP A 218 -2.38 -24.41 -5.82
N ALA A 219 -3.43 -24.99 -5.23
CA ALA A 219 -4.22 -25.98 -5.92
C ALA A 219 -4.55 -25.47 -7.32
N ALA A 220 -4.56 -26.35 -8.31
CA ALA A 220 -4.87 -26.01 -9.71
C ALA A 220 -6.11 -25.11 -9.86
N THR A 221 -7.05 -25.23 -8.91
CA THR A 221 -8.26 -24.42 -8.80
C THR A 221 -8.02 -22.95 -8.52
N THR A 222 -7.01 -22.58 -7.70
CA THR A 222 -6.74 -21.19 -7.31
C THR A 222 -5.91 -20.43 -8.35
N ARG A 223 -5.18 -21.14 -9.22
CA ARG A 223 -4.38 -20.55 -10.30
C ARG A 223 -5.04 -20.65 -11.66
N ALA A 224 -6.22 -21.24 -11.74
CA ALA A 224 -6.85 -21.54 -13.02
C ALA A 224 -5.88 -22.24 -14.00
N ASN A 225 -5.05 -23.18 -13.49
CA ASN A 225 -4.04 -23.94 -14.25
C ASN A 225 -3.01 -23.05 -14.99
N LYS A 226 -2.60 -21.94 -14.39
CA LYS A 226 -1.61 -21.03 -14.98
C LYS A 226 -0.32 -20.98 -14.17
N ARG A 227 0.82 -20.83 -14.88
CA ARG A 227 2.08 -20.44 -14.22
C ARG A 227 1.96 -19.01 -13.72
N SER A 228 2.52 -18.74 -12.54
CA SER A 228 2.62 -17.36 -12.05
C SER A 228 3.64 -16.56 -12.90
N PRO A 229 3.56 -15.24 -12.93
CA PRO A 229 4.56 -14.44 -13.63
C PRO A 229 6.00 -14.74 -13.18
N TRP A 230 6.20 -15.01 -11.88
CA TRP A 230 7.51 -15.37 -11.35
C TRP A 230 8.02 -16.69 -11.98
N ASP A 231 7.17 -17.73 -12.07
CA ASP A 231 7.55 -19.02 -12.66
C ASP A 231 7.76 -18.96 -14.16
N VAL A 232 7.15 -18.01 -14.84
CA VAL A 232 7.35 -17.81 -16.28
C VAL A 232 8.74 -17.30 -16.59
N VAL A 233 9.26 -16.36 -15.79
CA VAL A 233 10.60 -15.78 -16.01
C VAL A 233 11.69 -16.47 -15.20
N HIS A 234 11.34 -17.26 -14.18
CA HIS A 234 12.25 -18.02 -13.33
C HIS A 234 11.77 -19.47 -13.19
N PRO A 235 11.78 -20.26 -14.27
CA PRO A 235 11.35 -21.65 -14.23
C PRO A 235 12.29 -22.50 -13.36
N GLY A 236 11.78 -23.66 -12.90
CA GLY A 236 12.55 -24.63 -12.12
C GLY A 236 11.71 -25.38 -11.09
N ARG A 237 10.64 -24.77 -10.57
CA ARG A 237 9.73 -25.47 -9.65
C ARG A 237 8.99 -26.58 -10.38
N LEU A 238 9.09 -27.83 -9.89
CA LEU A 238 8.57 -29.03 -10.56
C LEU A 238 7.12 -28.91 -11.03
N TRP A 239 6.24 -28.35 -10.22
CA TRP A 239 4.84 -28.17 -10.57
C TRP A 239 4.65 -27.17 -11.74
N ALA A 240 5.52 -26.17 -11.84
CA ALA A 240 5.46 -25.15 -12.88
C ALA A 240 6.07 -25.63 -14.22
N LEU A 241 6.75 -26.77 -14.22
CA LEU A 241 7.28 -27.39 -15.43
C LEU A 241 6.24 -28.26 -16.17
N ASP A 242 5.04 -28.44 -15.61
CA ASP A 242 3.97 -29.17 -16.28
C ASP A 242 3.55 -28.46 -17.58
N GLU A 243 3.74 -29.13 -18.73
CA GLU A 243 3.45 -28.61 -20.05
C GLU A 243 1.96 -28.27 -20.29
N ARG A 244 1.09 -28.84 -19.47
CA ARG A 244 -0.36 -28.54 -19.53
C ARG A 244 -0.70 -27.15 -18.97
N LEU A 245 0.22 -26.54 -18.21
CA LEU A 245 0.02 -25.21 -17.68
C LEU A 245 0.27 -24.16 -18.75
N VAL A 246 -0.58 -23.13 -18.78
CA VAL A 246 -0.38 -21.94 -19.62
C VAL A 246 0.24 -20.81 -18.79
N ASP A 247 0.93 -19.91 -19.47
CA ASP A 247 1.51 -18.74 -18.81
C ASP A 247 0.39 -17.73 -18.47
N SER A 248 0.45 -17.16 -17.26
CA SER A 248 -0.48 -16.10 -16.88
C SER A 248 -0.21 -14.80 -17.63
N LEU A 249 1.08 -14.54 -17.93
CA LEU A 249 1.59 -13.40 -18.68
C LEU A 249 2.76 -13.87 -19.53
N THR A 250 3.03 -13.19 -20.64
CA THR A 250 4.26 -13.42 -21.42
C THR A 250 5.48 -12.78 -20.73
N PRO A 251 6.69 -13.27 -20.98
CA PRO A 251 7.92 -12.64 -20.48
C PRO A 251 8.04 -11.15 -20.83
N ALA A 252 7.65 -10.76 -22.05
CA ALA A 252 7.67 -9.38 -22.49
C ALA A 252 6.68 -8.50 -21.69
N GLU A 253 5.48 -9.01 -21.41
CA GLU A 253 4.50 -8.30 -20.60
C GLU A 253 4.97 -8.16 -19.14
N ILE A 254 5.62 -9.19 -18.59
CA ILE A 254 6.21 -9.13 -17.25
C ILE A 254 7.29 -8.05 -17.18
N ALA A 255 8.21 -8.03 -18.16
CA ALA A 255 9.25 -7.00 -18.25
C ALA A 255 8.65 -5.59 -18.30
N ARG A 256 7.66 -5.37 -19.17
CA ARG A 256 6.97 -4.08 -19.28
C ARG A 256 6.31 -3.65 -17.96
N ARG A 257 5.72 -4.57 -17.20
CA ARG A 257 5.10 -4.28 -15.89
C ARG A 257 6.13 -3.95 -14.82
N ILE A 258 7.28 -4.62 -14.84
CA ILE A 258 8.40 -4.30 -13.96
C ILE A 258 8.89 -2.88 -14.25
N ASP A 259 9.16 -2.55 -15.51
CA ASP A 259 9.61 -1.21 -15.91
C ASP A 259 8.60 -0.13 -15.51
N ALA A 260 7.32 -0.35 -15.77
CA ALA A 260 6.25 0.58 -15.38
C ALA A 260 6.18 0.77 -13.85
N THR A 261 6.42 -0.31 -13.08
CA THR A 261 6.47 -0.23 -11.62
C THR A 261 7.64 0.62 -11.16
N LEU A 262 8.82 0.41 -11.72
CA LEU A 262 10.04 1.17 -11.37
C LEU A 262 9.97 2.64 -11.81
N GLN A 263 9.29 2.94 -12.90
CA GLN A 263 9.02 4.32 -13.32
C GLN A 263 8.07 5.03 -12.36
N ARG A 264 7.05 4.33 -11.85
CA ARG A 264 6.07 4.89 -10.91
C ARG A 264 6.65 5.09 -9.50
N VAL A 265 7.44 4.13 -9.03
CA VAL A 265 8.09 4.15 -7.71
C VAL A 265 9.58 3.89 -7.92
N PRO A 266 10.38 4.95 -8.14
CA PRO A 266 11.82 4.82 -8.35
C PRO A 266 12.53 4.17 -7.16
N ALA A 267 13.57 3.41 -7.46
CA ALA A 267 14.39 2.75 -6.46
C ALA A 267 15.11 3.78 -5.56
N ARG A 268 15.01 3.61 -4.26
CA ARG A 268 15.70 4.42 -3.26
C ARG A 268 17.11 3.89 -3.08
N ARG A 269 18.12 4.75 -3.21
CA ARG A 269 19.54 4.33 -3.17
C ARG A 269 20.31 4.87 -1.97
N ASP A 270 19.77 5.89 -1.32
CA ASP A 270 20.35 6.51 -0.13
C ASP A 270 19.60 6.06 1.11
N HIS A 271 20.27 5.27 1.95
CA HIS A 271 19.70 4.74 3.18
C HIS A 271 19.36 5.83 4.21
N ALA A 272 20.22 6.83 4.34
CA ALA A 272 20.01 7.93 5.29
C ALA A 272 18.81 8.80 4.85
N ALA A 273 18.73 9.12 3.57
CA ALA A 273 17.58 9.86 3.02
C ALA A 273 16.27 9.08 3.17
N LEU A 274 16.30 7.75 2.99
CA LEU A 274 15.13 6.90 3.19
C LEU A 274 14.65 6.90 4.65
N LEU A 275 15.56 6.78 5.62
CA LEU A 275 15.22 6.86 7.03
C LEU A 275 14.67 8.24 7.40
N GLU A 276 15.25 9.31 6.89
CA GLU A 276 14.75 10.68 7.11
C GLU A 276 13.34 10.88 6.51
N GLU A 277 13.08 10.36 5.31
CA GLU A 277 11.73 10.36 4.71
C GLU A 277 10.71 9.64 5.62
N MET A 278 11.09 8.50 6.18
CA MET A 278 10.23 7.76 7.10
C MET A 278 9.99 8.49 8.43
N LEU A 279 11.03 9.12 8.98
CA LEU A 279 10.95 9.92 10.21
C LEU A 279 10.13 11.20 10.00
N ALA A 280 10.24 11.82 8.81
CA ALA A 280 9.45 13.00 8.48
C ALA A 280 7.94 12.77 8.59
N GLY A 281 7.49 11.55 8.36
CA GLY A 281 6.08 11.18 8.53
C GLY A 281 5.56 11.18 9.97
N PHE A 282 6.42 11.36 10.98
CA PHE A 282 6.03 11.58 12.37
C PHE A 282 6.05 13.06 12.78
N ARG A 283 6.55 13.93 11.89
CA ARG A 283 6.58 15.37 12.18
C ARG A 283 5.14 15.88 12.21
N GLN A 284 4.81 16.55 13.29
CA GLN A 284 3.57 17.31 13.39
C GLN A 284 3.84 18.69 12.80
N ASP A 285 3.05 19.04 11.81
CA ASP A 285 3.08 20.36 11.22
C ASP A 285 2.25 21.29 12.12
N ASP A 286 2.82 22.34 12.70
CA ASP A 286 2.11 23.39 13.45
C ASP A 286 1.21 24.23 12.53
N GLY A 287 0.53 23.56 11.59
CA GLY A 287 -0.11 24.13 10.44
C GLY A 287 -0.91 25.39 10.70
N VAL A 288 -0.58 26.42 9.96
CA VAL A 288 -1.55 27.45 9.62
C VAL A 288 -2.71 26.76 8.92
N ALA A 289 -3.94 26.87 9.48
CA ALA A 289 -5.11 26.39 8.79
C ALA A 289 -5.16 27.05 7.41
N VAL A 290 -4.88 26.30 6.37
CA VAL A 290 -5.16 26.75 5.01
C VAL A 290 -6.68 26.75 4.93
N VAL A 291 -7.28 27.93 4.96
CA VAL A 291 -8.69 28.09 4.64
C VAL A 291 -8.85 27.53 3.23
N PRO A 292 -9.67 26.48 3.02
CA PRO A 292 -9.93 26.02 1.67
C PRO A 292 -10.40 27.21 0.86
N ASP A 293 -9.87 27.38 -0.36
CA ASP A 293 -10.37 28.36 -1.30
C ASP A 293 -11.85 28.03 -1.53
N ILE A 294 -12.74 28.72 -0.84
CA ILE A 294 -14.17 28.56 -1.03
C ILE A 294 -14.46 29.22 -2.35
N ALA A 295 -14.53 28.41 -3.41
CA ALA A 295 -15.01 28.90 -4.70
C ALA A 295 -16.31 29.68 -4.47
N PRO A 296 -16.46 30.88 -5.04
CA PRO A 296 -17.68 31.65 -4.85
C PRO A 296 -18.88 30.81 -5.29
N VAL A 297 -19.83 30.64 -4.37
CA VAL A 297 -21.11 29.99 -4.66
C VAL A 297 -21.87 30.91 -5.62
N GLY A 298 -21.76 30.62 -6.90
CA GLY A 298 -22.49 31.39 -7.90
C GLY A 298 -21.94 31.23 -9.31
N GLU A 299 -22.25 30.11 -9.92
CA GLU A 299 -22.71 30.08 -11.31
C GLU A 299 -23.45 28.77 -11.54
N ASN A 300 -24.74 28.89 -11.83
CA ASN A 300 -25.61 27.80 -12.25
C ASN A 300 -24.97 27.07 -13.44
N VAL A 301 -24.39 25.91 -13.21
CA VAL A 301 -24.21 24.94 -14.29
C VAL A 301 -25.57 24.31 -14.52
N ALA A 302 -26.26 24.76 -15.55
CA ALA A 302 -27.44 24.09 -16.09
C ALA A 302 -27.06 22.62 -16.35
N GLY A 303 -27.68 21.72 -15.61
CA GLY A 303 -27.53 20.27 -15.84
C GLY A 303 -28.10 19.92 -17.21
N PRO A 304 -27.60 18.86 -17.85
CA PRO A 304 -28.18 18.36 -19.10
C PRO A 304 -29.64 17.98 -18.89
N GLU A 305 -30.48 18.39 -19.85
CA GLU A 305 -31.89 18.00 -19.91
C GLU A 305 -32.01 16.47 -19.91
N PRO A 306 -33.07 15.91 -19.29
CA PRO A 306 -33.28 14.46 -19.33
C PRO A 306 -33.69 14.06 -20.74
N ASP A 307 -32.91 13.16 -21.35
CA ASP A 307 -33.27 12.47 -22.58
C ASP A 307 -34.64 11.78 -22.39
N GLU A 308 -35.56 12.06 -23.29
CA GLU A 308 -36.87 11.42 -23.40
C GLU A 308 -36.68 9.91 -23.56
N ALA A 309 -37.16 9.16 -22.56
CA ALA A 309 -37.24 7.71 -22.64
C ALA A 309 -38.13 7.29 -23.78
N GLY A 310 -37.52 6.71 -24.82
CA GLY A 310 -38.25 6.01 -25.88
C GLY A 310 -39.03 4.84 -25.30
N VAL A 311 -40.32 4.87 -25.47
CA VAL A 311 -41.27 3.77 -25.27
C VAL A 311 -40.89 2.65 -26.23
N VAL A 312 -40.54 1.48 -25.69
CA VAL A 312 -40.42 0.26 -26.49
C VAL A 312 -41.68 -0.55 -26.20
N ASP A 313 -42.52 -0.67 -27.22
CA ASP A 313 -43.66 -1.57 -27.26
C ASP A 313 -43.22 -3.03 -27.22
N GLU A 314 -43.91 -3.82 -26.40
CA GLU A 314 -43.88 -5.28 -26.39
C GLU A 314 -44.51 -5.85 -27.68
N GLU A 315 -43.81 -6.79 -28.28
CA GLU A 315 -44.37 -8.01 -28.91
C GLU A 315 -43.42 -9.18 -28.72
#